data_e7fd51dad5fe14752739b9a155d3a538
#
_entry.id   e7fd51dad5fe14752739b9a155d3a538
#
_cell.length_a   1.000
_cell.length_b   1.000
_cell.length_c   1.000
_cell.angle_alpha   90.00
_cell.angle_beta   90.00
_cell.angle_gamma   90.00
#
_symmetry.space_group_name_H-M   'P 1'
#
loop_
_entity.id
_entity.type
_entity.pdbx_description
1 polymer ?
#
loop_
_entity_poly.entity_id
_entity_poly.type
_entity_poly.pdbx_seq_one_letter_code
_entity_poly.pdbx_strand_id
1 'polypeptide(L)'
;MARALIAVPKVQQGRISTFLAKDEREDESVMRIARHGDKGASHAVTYYAVVETAGPLLAWLSLKPVTGRTHQLRAHMAHINHPIVGDPKYFSRENWQLPGGMQNRLHLLARRIAVPHPRGGVIGVTAPLPPHMQQSWNLLGLDAKRYDPIGEAPEG
;
A
#
# COMPACT_ATOMS: atom_id res chain seq x y z
N MET A 1 -7.65 0.54 6.23
CA MET A 1 -6.40 -0.24 6.15
C MET A 1 -6.30 -0.95 4.81
N ALA A 2 -5.11 -1.06 4.28
CA ALA A 2 -4.85 -1.72 3.01
C ALA A 2 -3.76 -2.77 3.16
N ARG A 3 -3.71 -3.73 2.25
CA ARG A 3 -2.64 -4.74 2.15
C ARG A 3 -1.95 -4.61 0.81
N ALA A 4 -0.65 -4.73 0.82
CA ALA A 4 0.17 -4.66 -0.39
C ALA A 4 1.28 -5.70 -0.33
N LEU A 5 1.72 -6.14 -1.50
CA LEU A 5 2.92 -6.94 -1.65
C LEU A 5 3.97 -6.07 -2.32
N ILE A 6 5.12 -5.94 -1.68
CA ILE A 6 6.20 -5.05 -2.11
C ILE A 6 7.56 -5.72 -1.93
N ALA A 7 8.60 -5.09 -2.44
CA ALA A 7 9.96 -5.46 -2.06
C ALA A 7 10.15 -5.27 -0.55
N VAL A 8 11.02 -6.08 0.07
CA VAL A 8 11.19 -6.08 1.53
C VAL A 8 11.82 -4.76 2.00
N PRO A 9 11.13 -3.98 2.84
CA PRO A 9 11.71 -2.77 3.41
C PRO A 9 12.70 -3.09 4.54
N LYS A 10 13.65 -2.20 4.74
CA LYS A 10 14.64 -2.34 5.82
C LYS A 10 14.04 -2.10 7.20
N VAL A 11 12.99 -1.31 7.28
CA VAL A 11 12.32 -0.93 8.53
C VAL A 11 10.97 -1.64 8.62
N GLN A 12 10.71 -2.30 9.74
CA GLN A 12 9.50 -3.12 9.93
C GLN A 12 8.22 -2.31 10.11
N GLN A 13 8.34 -1.07 10.57
CA GLN A 13 7.21 -0.16 10.73
C GLN A 13 7.67 1.27 10.43
N GLY A 14 6.78 2.09 9.89
CA GLY A 14 7.14 3.46 9.60
C GLY A 14 5.96 4.37 9.33
N ARG A 15 6.28 5.65 9.31
CA ARG A 15 5.38 6.73 8.95
C ARG A 15 5.97 7.49 7.77
N ILE A 16 5.18 7.63 6.72
CA ILE A 16 5.56 8.40 5.53
C ILE A 16 4.73 9.67 5.53
N SER A 17 5.39 10.82 5.53
CA SER A 17 4.75 12.13 5.51
C SER A 17 5.36 12.97 4.41
N THR A 18 4.60 13.24 3.36
CA THR A 18 5.03 14.04 2.21
C THR A 18 3.91 14.91 1.71
N PHE A 19 4.24 15.85 0.82
CA PHE A 19 3.26 16.50 -0.02
C PHE A 19 3.15 15.75 -1.33
N LEU A 20 1.94 15.57 -1.84
CA LEU A 20 1.67 14.94 -3.12
C LEU A 20 0.96 15.93 -4.04
N ALA A 21 1.34 15.93 -5.30
CA ALA A 21 0.70 16.71 -6.34
C ALA A 21 0.55 15.87 -7.60
N LYS A 22 -0.44 16.21 -8.42
CA LYS A 22 -0.60 15.57 -9.72
C LYS A 22 0.59 15.93 -10.62
N ASP A 23 1.15 14.93 -11.29
CA ASP A 23 2.20 15.16 -12.29
C ASP A 23 1.56 15.64 -13.59
N GLU A 24 1.73 16.91 -13.89
CA GLU A 24 1.12 17.55 -15.07
C GLU A 24 1.79 17.15 -16.39
N ARG A 25 2.97 16.50 -16.33
CA ARG A 25 3.69 16.04 -17.52
C ARG A 25 3.15 14.73 -18.09
N GLU A 26 2.29 14.06 -17.33
CA GLU A 26 1.68 12.80 -17.73
C GLU A 26 0.21 13.02 -18.08
N ASP A 27 -0.26 12.42 -19.18
CA ASP A 27 -1.67 12.46 -19.58
C ASP A 27 -2.55 11.63 -18.65
N GLU A 28 -1.97 10.70 -17.90
CA GLU A 28 -2.65 9.89 -16.92
C GLU A 28 -2.47 10.44 -15.52
N SER A 29 -3.38 10.06 -14.60
CA SER A 29 -3.32 10.46 -13.20
C SER A 29 -2.15 9.78 -12.48
N VAL A 30 -1.00 10.43 -12.49
CA VAL A 30 0.18 10.04 -11.75
C VAL A 30 0.49 11.13 -10.73
N MET A 31 0.74 10.72 -9.48
CA MET A 31 1.10 11.63 -8.41
C MET A 31 2.61 11.68 -8.24
N ARG A 32 3.14 12.85 -7.92
CA ARG A 32 4.56 13.05 -7.62
C ARG A 32 4.73 13.55 -6.20
N ILE A 33 5.90 13.29 -5.64
CA ILE A 33 6.29 13.90 -4.36
C ILE A 33 6.54 15.39 -4.63
N ALA A 34 5.84 16.22 -3.88
CA ALA A 34 5.89 17.67 -4.00
C ALA A 34 6.49 18.30 -2.75
N ARG A 35 6.69 19.62 -2.80
CA ARG A 35 7.14 20.43 -1.65
C ARG A 35 5.97 21.24 -1.12
N HIS A 36 6.03 21.62 0.15
CA HIS A 36 5.08 22.56 0.72
C HIS A 36 5.06 23.86 -0.10
N GLY A 37 3.86 24.28 -0.48
CA GLY A 37 3.67 25.47 -1.31
C GLY A 37 3.64 25.24 -2.81
N ASP A 38 4.00 24.05 -3.28
CA ASP A 38 3.84 23.71 -4.71
C ASP A 38 2.37 23.74 -5.09
N LYS A 39 2.09 24.17 -6.34
CA LYS A 39 0.72 24.24 -6.85
C LYS A 39 0.06 22.86 -6.82
N GLY A 40 -1.11 22.80 -6.20
CA GLY A 40 -1.89 21.57 -6.11
C GLY A 40 -1.34 20.54 -5.14
N ALA A 41 -0.29 20.87 -4.37
CA ALA A 41 0.28 19.96 -3.38
C ALA A 41 -0.61 19.85 -2.14
N SER A 42 -0.85 18.62 -1.70
CA SER A 42 -1.60 18.32 -0.49
C SER A 42 -0.79 17.38 0.41
N HIS A 43 -0.80 17.65 1.71
CA HIS A 43 -0.11 16.83 2.68
C HIS A 43 -0.73 15.44 2.76
N ALA A 44 0.10 14.41 2.77
CA ALA A 44 -0.31 13.01 2.82
C ALA A 44 0.50 12.26 3.85
N VAL A 45 -0.18 11.46 4.66
CA VAL A 45 0.42 10.65 5.73
C VAL A 45 -0.04 9.22 5.61
N THR A 46 0.92 8.29 5.61
CA THR A 46 0.68 6.85 5.58
C THR A 46 1.52 6.17 6.65
N TYR A 47 0.89 5.31 7.45
CA TYR A 47 1.62 4.36 8.30
C TYR A 47 1.73 3.02 7.60
N TYR A 48 2.85 2.31 7.80
CA TYR A 48 3.01 0.96 7.29
C TYR A 48 3.60 0.04 8.36
N ALA A 49 3.27 -1.24 8.24
CA ALA A 49 3.85 -2.29 9.05
C ALA A 49 4.06 -3.54 8.19
N VAL A 50 5.21 -4.19 8.36
CA VAL A 50 5.49 -5.47 7.71
C VAL A 50 4.78 -6.55 8.51
N VAL A 51 3.86 -7.28 7.88
CA VAL A 51 3.15 -8.39 8.51
C VAL A 51 3.98 -9.66 8.40
N GLU A 52 4.51 -9.94 7.21
CA GLU A 52 5.31 -11.14 6.94
C GLU A 52 6.20 -10.92 5.73
N THR A 53 7.38 -11.51 5.72
CA THR A 53 8.26 -11.52 4.55
C THR A 53 8.16 -12.86 3.83
N ALA A 54 8.28 -12.82 2.50
CA ALA A 54 8.31 -14.00 1.65
C ALA A 54 9.66 -14.02 0.92
N GLY A 55 10.64 -14.70 1.51
CA GLY A 55 12.01 -14.70 1.02
C GLY A 55 12.69 -13.33 1.17
N PRO A 56 13.80 -13.10 0.45
CA PRO A 56 14.56 -11.83 0.59
C PRO A 56 14.00 -10.67 -0.23
N LEU A 57 13.06 -10.90 -1.15
CA LEU A 57 12.63 -9.92 -2.14
C LEU A 57 11.23 -9.36 -1.92
N LEU A 58 10.35 -10.09 -1.24
CA LEU A 58 8.94 -9.74 -1.11
C LEU A 58 8.50 -9.62 0.34
N ALA A 59 7.59 -8.69 0.60
CA ALA A 59 6.99 -8.51 1.91
C ALA A 59 5.51 -8.20 1.77
N TRP A 60 4.72 -8.77 2.68
CA TRP A 60 3.34 -8.39 2.86
C TRP A 60 3.29 -7.23 3.86
N LEU A 61 2.77 -6.10 3.41
CA LEU A 61 2.58 -4.92 4.23
C LEU A 61 1.11 -4.65 4.51
N SER A 62 0.90 -4.14 5.70
CA SER A 62 -0.34 -3.46 6.05
C SER A 62 -0.12 -1.96 6.00
N LEU A 63 -1.09 -1.24 5.44
CA LEU A 63 -0.99 0.19 5.20
C LEU A 63 -2.19 0.90 5.83
N LYS A 64 -1.94 1.99 6.54
CA LYS A 64 -2.98 2.83 7.12
C LYS A 64 -2.83 4.25 6.61
N PRO A 65 -3.61 4.65 5.58
CA PRO A 65 -3.62 6.04 5.13
C PRO A 65 -4.42 6.88 6.13
N VAL A 66 -3.80 7.93 6.65
CA VAL A 66 -4.46 8.91 7.52
C VAL A 66 -5.21 9.93 6.67
N THR A 67 -4.63 10.29 5.53
CA THR A 67 -5.23 11.12 4.49
C THR A 67 -5.67 10.25 3.32
N GLY A 68 -6.45 10.78 2.37
CA GLY A 68 -6.95 10.01 1.23
C GLY A 68 -6.61 10.64 -0.12
N ARG A 69 -5.35 11.00 -0.35
CA ARG A 69 -4.94 11.60 -1.63
C ARG A 69 -4.91 10.55 -2.74
N THR A 70 -5.11 11.01 -3.98
CA THR A 70 -5.08 10.13 -5.16
C THR A 70 -3.78 9.34 -5.22
N HIS A 71 -3.88 8.04 -5.42
CA HIS A 71 -2.76 7.10 -5.49
C HIS A 71 -1.76 7.21 -4.32
N GLN A 72 -2.21 7.70 -3.17
CA GLN A 72 -1.32 7.98 -2.03
C GLN A 72 -0.45 6.79 -1.64
N LEU A 73 -1.04 5.61 -1.45
CA LEU A 73 -0.31 4.43 -1.02
C LEU A 73 0.70 3.98 -2.07
N ARG A 74 0.32 4.04 -3.34
CA ARG A 74 1.17 3.67 -4.47
C ARG A 74 2.37 4.62 -4.59
N ALA A 75 2.11 5.93 -4.53
CA ALA A 75 3.17 6.95 -4.59
C ALA A 75 4.09 6.88 -3.37
N HIS A 76 3.56 6.68 -2.16
CA HIS A 76 4.36 6.55 -0.95
C HIS A 76 5.24 5.31 -0.96
N MET A 77 4.72 4.16 -1.41
CA MET A 77 5.54 2.95 -1.50
C MET A 77 6.68 3.11 -2.50
N ALA A 78 6.43 3.71 -3.66
CA ALA A 78 7.47 4.03 -4.63
C ALA A 78 8.49 5.02 -4.06
N HIS A 79 8.04 6.01 -3.29
CA HIS A 79 8.89 7.02 -2.66
C HIS A 79 9.93 6.41 -1.71
N ILE A 80 9.55 5.40 -0.96
CA ILE A 80 10.48 4.70 -0.06
C ILE A 80 11.28 3.60 -0.77
N ASN A 81 11.21 3.53 -2.10
CA ASN A 81 11.87 2.54 -2.96
C ASN A 81 11.38 1.10 -2.79
N HIS A 82 10.13 0.94 -2.39
CA HIS A 82 9.47 -0.36 -2.22
C HIS A 82 8.12 -0.36 -2.93
N PRO A 83 8.10 -0.20 -4.28
CA PRO A 83 6.85 -0.11 -5.04
C PRO A 83 6.01 -1.39 -4.91
N ILE A 84 4.70 -1.21 -5.03
CA ILE A 84 3.76 -2.32 -4.93
C ILE A 84 3.89 -3.24 -6.14
N VAL A 85 3.88 -4.54 -5.91
CA VAL A 85 3.94 -5.55 -6.97
C VAL A 85 2.82 -5.34 -7.98
N GLY A 86 3.17 -5.34 -9.25
CA GLY A 86 2.22 -5.22 -10.36
C GLY A 86 1.71 -3.80 -10.62
N ASP A 87 2.30 -2.79 -9.97
CA ASP A 87 1.92 -1.40 -10.20
C ASP A 87 2.44 -0.91 -11.56
N PRO A 88 1.55 -0.60 -12.53
CA PRO A 88 1.99 -0.21 -13.87
C PRO A 88 2.51 1.23 -13.97
N LYS A 89 2.25 2.07 -12.97
CA LYS A 89 2.58 3.51 -13.03
C LYS A 89 3.78 3.93 -12.20
N TYR A 90 4.00 3.26 -11.08
CA TYR A 90 5.02 3.64 -10.09
C TYR A 90 6.17 2.65 -10.00
N PHE A 91 6.17 1.63 -10.83
CA PHE A 91 7.14 0.55 -10.78
C PHE A 91 7.75 0.29 -12.16
N SER A 92 9.10 0.23 -12.24
CA SER A 92 9.81 -0.16 -13.46
C SER A 92 9.98 -1.69 -13.50
N ARG A 93 9.50 -2.31 -14.59
CA ARG A 93 9.54 -3.77 -14.76
C ARG A 93 10.92 -4.29 -15.20
N GLU A 94 11.81 -3.41 -15.65
CA GLU A 94 13.04 -3.83 -16.31
C GLU A 94 13.98 -4.64 -15.42
N ASN A 95 13.92 -4.43 -14.11
CA ASN A 95 14.81 -5.07 -13.13
C ASN A 95 14.08 -6.00 -12.17
N TRP A 96 12.87 -6.44 -12.50
CA TRP A 96 12.06 -7.20 -11.56
C TRP A 96 11.64 -8.54 -12.12
N GLN A 97 11.99 -9.61 -11.38
CA GLN A 97 11.52 -10.95 -11.68
C GLN A 97 10.59 -11.43 -10.58
N LEU A 98 9.32 -11.61 -10.93
CA LEU A 98 8.35 -12.19 -10.01
C LEU A 98 8.49 -13.71 -9.99
N PRO A 99 8.26 -14.36 -8.83
CA PRO A 99 8.16 -15.82 -8.78
C PRO A 99 7.13 -16.33 -9.79
N GLY A 100 7.41 -17.47 -10.40
CA GLY A 100 6.51 -18.08 -11.38
C GLY A 100 5.11 -18.31 -10.82
N GLY A 101 4.09 -18.02 -11.60
CA GLY A 101 2.70 -18.16 -11.21
C GLY A 101 2.05 -16.91 -10.61
N MET A 102 2.81 -15.88 -10.27
CA MET A 102 2.25 -14.61 -9.82
C MET A 102 1.78 -13.79 -11.02
N GLN A 103 0.56 -13.27 -10.92
CA GLN A 103 0.02 -12.41 -11.95
C GLN A 103 0.60 -11.00 -11.85
N ASN A 104 0.87 -10.40 -13.01
CA ASN A 104 1.36 -9.03 -13.10
C ASN A 104 0.19 -8.04 -13.01
N ARG A 105 -0.43 -7.98 -11.85
CA ARG A 105 -1.55 -7.10 -11.51
C ARG A 105 -1.25 -6.41 -10.20
N LEU A 106 -1.83 -5.23 -9.99
CA LEU A 106 -1.61 -4.45 -8.79
C LEU A 106 -2.00 -5.22 -7.52
N HIS A 107 -1.03 -5.51 -6.67
CA HIS A 107 -1.23 -6.21 -5.40
C HIS A 107 -1.52 -5.23 -4.27
N LEU A 108 -2.65 -4.55 -4.39
CA LEU A 108 -3.14 -3.60 -3.39
C LEU A 108 -4.62 -3.82 -3.14
N LEU A 109 -4.99 -3.99 -1.89
CA LEU A 109 -6.37 -4.23 -1.47
C LEU A 109 -6.76 -3.26 -0.36
N ALA A 110 -7.88 -2.57 -0.52
CA ALA A 110 -8.57 -1.92 0.58
C ALA A 110 -9.21 -3.01 1.45
N ARG A 111 -8.46 -3.47 2.48
CA ARG A 111 -8.78 -4.69 3.22
C ARG A 111 -9.88 -4.48 4.25
N ARG A 112 -9.83 -3.39 4.98
CA ARG A 112 -10.77 -3.14 6.07
C ARG A 112 -11.12 -1.67 6.19
N ILE A 113 -12.38 -1.41 6.45
CA ILE A 113 -12.88 -0.09 6.82
C ILE A 113 -13.69 -0.23 8.11
N ALA A 114 -13.54 0.74 9.01
CA ALA A 114 -14.34 0.85 10.22
C ALA A 114 -14.89 2.27 10.31
N VAL A 115 -16.19 2.40 10.44
CA VAL A 115 -16.86 3.71 10.50
C VAL A 115 -17.83 3.75 11.67
N PRO A 116 -18.05 4.93 12.30
CA PRO A 116 -19.05 5.07 13.35
C PRO A 116 -20.45 4.74 12.83
N HIS A 117 -21.21 3.98 13.63
CA HIS A 117 -22.60 3.72 13.31
C HIS A 117 -23.48 4.88 13.84
N PRO A 118 -24.50 5.35 13.07
CA PRO A 118 -25.39 6.45 13.50
C PRO A 118 -26.12 6.20 14.83
N ARG A 119 -26.34 4.93 15.17
CA ARG A 119 -27.02 4.52 16.42
C ARG A 119 -26.05 4.13 17.55
N GLY A 120 -24.76 4.44 17.39
CA GLY A 120 -23.71 4.07 18.34
C GLY A 120 -22.91 2.85 17.91
N GLY A 121 -21.68 2.75 18.43
CA GLY A 121 -20.75 1.69 18.04
C GLY A 121 -20.05 1.95 16.72
N VAL A 122 -19.44 0.91 16.19
CA VAL A 122 -18.61 0.96 14.97
C VAL A 122 -19.04 -0.16 14.03
N ILE A 123 -19.19 0.19 12.75
CA ILE A 123 -19.35 -0.81 11.67
C ILE A 123 -17.98 -1.11 11.10
N GLY A 124 -17.56 -2.38 11.16
CA GLY A 124 -16.32 -2.84 10.57
C GLY A 124 -16.58 -3.82 9.43
N VAL A 125 -15.95 -3.62 8.27
CA VAL A 125 -16.06 -4.51 7.12
C VAL A 125 -14.67 -4.88 6.66
N THR A 126 -14.43 -6.19 6.47
CA THR A 126 -13.16 -6.74 5.97
C THR A 126 -13.42 -7.43 4.62
N ALA A 127 -12.70 -7.01 3.58
CA ALA A 127 -12.79 -7.61 2.27
C ALA A 127 -11.87 -8.84 2.17
N PRO A 128 -12.28 -9.92 1.46
CA PRO A 128 -11.38 -11.03 1.16
C PRO A 128 -10.32 -10.62 0.14
N LEU A 129 -9.22 -11.37 0.08
CA LEU A 129 -8.22 -11.15 -0.95
C LEU A 129 -8.84 -11.43 -2.33
N PRO A 130 -8.60 -10.55 -3.33
CA PRO A 130 -9.00 -10.85 -4.69
C PRO A 130 -8.23 -12.08 -5.22
N PRO A 131 -8.74 -12.77 -6.25
CA PRO A 131 -8.15 -14.04 -6.71
C PRO A 131 -6.65 -13.98 -7.02
N HIS A 132 -6.18 -12.92 -7.67
CA HIS A 132 -4.75 -12.81 -8.02
C HIS A 132 -3.87 -12.63 -6.76
N MET A 133 -4.36 -11.95 -5.73
CA MET A 133 -3.64 -11.81 -4.47
C MET A 133 -3.71 -13.10 -3.65
N GLN A 134 -4.86 -13.77 -3.61
CA GLN A 134 -4.98 -15.06 -2.93
C GLN A 134 -4.02 -16.08 -3.56
N GLN A 135 -3.91 -16.10 -4.88
CA GLN A 135 -2.96 -16.95 -5.59
C GLN A 135 -1.52 -16.65 -5.15
N SER A 136 -1.13 -15.38 -5.08
CA SER A 136 0.21 -14.97 -4.63
C SER A 136 0.45 -15.36 -3.17
N TRP A 137 -0.53 -15.15 -2.27
CA TRP A 137 -0.43 -15.58 -0.87
C TRP A 137 -0.22 -17.09 -0.76
N ASN A 138 -0.97 -17.87 -1.54
CA ASN A 138 -0.81 -19.33 -1.56
C ASN A 138 0.59 -19.75 -2.06
N LEU A 139 1.06 -19.15 -3.16
CA LEU A 139 2.38 -19.44 -3.73
C LEU A 139 3.52 -19.11 -2.78
N LEU A 140 3.38 -18.03 -2.00
CA LEU A 140 4.40 -17.54 -1.10
C LEU A 140 4.27 -18.11 0.33
N GLY A 141 3.24 -18.90 0.60
CA GLY A 141 3.01 -19.47 1.93
C GLY A 141 2.57 -18.46 2.98
N LEU A 142 1.93 -17.37 2.58
CA LEU A 142 1.45 -16.34 3.49
C LEU A 142 0.06 -16.69 4.03
N ASP A 143 -0.16 -16.47 5.33
CA ASP A 143 -1.46 -16.70 5.99
C ASP A 143 -2.28 -15.40 6.02
N ALA A 144 -3.35 -15.33 5.24
CA ALA A 144 -4.22 -14.16 5.16
C ALA A 144 -4.90 -13.81 6.49
N LYS A 145 -4.96 -14.74 7.44
CA LYS A 145 -5.56 -14.55 8.76
C LYS A 145 -4.58 -14.08 9.82
N ARG A 146 -3.29 -13.94 9.47
CA ARG A 146 -2.27 -13.51 10.42
C ARG A 146 -2.62 -12.15 11.03
N TYR A 147 -2.31 -11.98 12.31
CA TYR A 147 -2.50 -10.73 13.04
C TYR A 147 -1.85 -9.55 12.31
N ASP A 148 -2.57 -8.45 12.24
CA ASP A 148 -2.16 -7.24 11.55
C ASP A 148 -1.86 -6.13 12.56
N PRO A 149 -0.58 -5.76 12.76
CA PRO A 149 -0.20 -4.77 13.76
C PRO A 149 -0.60 -3.33 13.40
N ILE A 150 -1.03 -3.07 12.16
CA ILE A 150 -1.34 -1.69 11.73
C ILE A 150 -2.51 -1.08 12.50
N GLY A 151 -3.38 -1.90 13.06
CA GLY A 151 -4.51 -1.42 13.87
C GLY A 151 -4.09 -0.61 15.08
N GLU A 152 -2.85 -0.79 15.55
CA GLU A 152 -2.26 -0.06 16.68
C GLU A 152 -1.61 1.26 16.26
N ALA A 153 -1.53 1.56 14.95
CA ALA A 153 -0.93 2.81 14.47
C ALA A 153 -1.78 4.02 14.88
N PRO A 154 -1.13 5.18 15.11
CA PRO A 154 -1.84 6.40 15.47
C PRO A 154 -2.87 6.85 14.45
N GLU A 155 -3.88 7.60 14.89
CA GLU A 155 -4.92 8.15 14.01
C GLU A 155 -4.48 9.40 13.24
N GLY A 156 -3.33 9.94 13.53
CA GLY A 156 -2.88 11.15 12.83
C GLY A 156 -1.41 11.47 12.92
#